data_8c03f51be03858b03d67ee8920182c9b
#
_entry.id   8c03f51be03858b03d67ee8920182c9b
#
_cell.length_a   1.000
_cell.length_b   1.000
_cell.length_c   1.000
_cell.angle_alpha   90.00
_cell.angle_beta   90.00
_cell.angle_gamma   90.00
#
_symmetry.space_group_name_H-M   'P 1'
#
loop_
_entity.id
_entity.type
_entity.pdbx_description
1 polymer ?
#
loop_
_entity_poly.entity_id
_entity_poly.type
_entity_poly.pdbx_seq_one_letter_code
_entity_poly.pdbx_strand_id
1 'polypeptide(L)'
;MIQSLFNIDLPLIQAPMAGVQNVELAASVCEAGGLGSLPCAMLSPAQLVEQLDLLTQKTDKPFNLNFFCHTVTDYTSQQKQQWHNMLTPYFAEYEIDPQSLTAGASRQPINQAVVDIIAPYKPAVVSFHFGLPKHAIVAQIKSWGTKVISTATTLDEAIWLSENGADAVIAQGLEAGGHRGHFLSMDLSLQQTTEQLVKRCVEHLSLPIIAAGGIATPDDVKHMKALGASGVQVGSAYLLCKEAKTSALHQQAILEQAQDSTALTTLFSGRAARGIQNRVMLELGTMPNGVPAFPHASSAITALRNRAEKSAKSDFSPLWCGKKYVPRVGVSAADITHILMEKW
;
A
#
# COMPACT_ATOMS: atom_id res chain seq x y z
N MET A 1 -16.19 -15.46 7.92
CA MET A 1 -15.85 -14.74 6.67
C MET A 1 -15.70 -13.27 6.99
N ILE A 2 -14.96 -12.49 6.21
CA ILE A 2 -14.72 -11.05 6.51
C ILE A 2 -15.97 -10.19 6.34
N GLN A 3 -17.01 -10.65 5.64
CA GLN A 3 -18.26 -9.91 5.50
C GLN A 3 -18.90 -9.65 6.87
N SER A 4 -19.11 -10.68 7.67
CA SER A 4 -19.66 -10.53 9.02
C SER A 4 -18.70 -9.81 9.98
N LEU A 5 -17.39 -9.96 9.79
CA LEU A 5 -16.39 -9.31 10.64
C LEU A 5 -16.37 -7.79 10.44
N PHE A 6 -16.51 -7.32 9.18
CA PHE A 6 -16.40 -5.90 8.80
C PHE A 6 -17.75 -5.25 8.49
N ASN A 7 -18.84 -6.02 8.54
CA ASN A 7 -20.18 -5.59 8.15
C ASN A 7 -20.26 -5.07 6.70
N ILE A 8 -19.70 -5.85 5.76
CA ILE A 8 -19.69 -5.57 4.32
C ILE A 8 -20.39 -6.69 3.55
N ASP A 9 -20.88 -6.40 2.34
CA ASP A 9 -21.62 -7.38 1.53
C ASP A 9 -20.67 -8.27 0.73
N LEU A 10 -19.61 -7.70 0.17
CA LEU A 10 -18.63 -8.37 -0.69
C LEU A 10 -17.30 -8.55 0.04
N PRO A 11 -16.70 -9.75 0.04
CA PRO A 11 -15.42 -10.00 0.73
C PRO A 11 -14.22 -9.46 -0.05
N LEU A 12 -14.29 -8.19 -0.43
CA LEU A 12 -13.27 -7.46 -1.16
C LEU A 12 -12.88 -6.19 -0.41
N ILE A 13 -11.58 -6.00 -0.24
CA ILE A 13 -10.98 -4.76 0.24
C ILE A 13 -10.28 -4.08 -0.93
N GLN A 14 -10.57 -2.81 -1.18
CA GLN A 14 -9.75 -2.01 -2.06
C GLN A 14 -8.48 -1.63 -1.29
N ALA A 15 -7.32 -1.99 -1.83
CA ALA A 15 -6.04 -1.75 -1.17
C ALA A 15 -5.76 -0.24 -0.99
N PRO A 16 -5.26 0.21 0.16
CA PRO A 16 -4.86 1.60 0.34
C PRO A 16 -3.68 1.95 -0.58
N MET A 17 -3.83 2.98 -1.41
CA MET A 17 -2.88 3.37 -2.45
C MET A 17 -2.54 4.86 -2.36
N ALA A 18 -1.58 5.23 -1.50
CA ALA A 18 -1.16 6.61 -1.32
C ALA A 18 -0.66 7.24 -2.63
N GLY A 19 -1.13 8.45 -2.93
CA GLY A 19 -0.75 9.22 -4.12
C GLY A 19 -1.55 8.93 -5.39
N VAL A 20 -2.38 7.88 -5.40
CA VAL A 20 -3.25 7.55 -6.55
C VAL A 20 -4.72 7.40 -6.16
N GLN A 21 -5.04 7.61 -4.90
CA GLN A 21 -6.35 7.40 -4.32
C GLN A 21 -6.79 8.60 -3.49
N ASN A 22 -8.10 8.80 -3.47
CA ASN A 22 -8.79 9.79 -2.65
C ASN A 22 -10.08 9.21 -2.07
N VAL A 23 -10.89 10.07 -1.47
CA VAL A 23 -12.18 9.73 -0.85
C VAL A 23 -13.16 9.13 -1.85
N GLU A 24 -13.21 9.63 -3.10
CA GLU A 24 -14.15 9.17 -4.12
C GLU A 24 -13.98 7.68 -4.43
N LEU A 25 -12.73 7.21 -4.56
CA LEU A 25 -12.46 5.80 -4.82
C LEU A 25 -12.89 4.93 -3.64
N ALA A 26 -12.54 5.33 -2.41
CA ALA A 26 -12.93 4.60 -1.21
C ALA A 26 -14.46 4.52 -1.08
N ALA A 27 -15.16 5.65 -1.20
CA ALA A 27 -16.61 5.71 -1.11
C ALA A 27 -17.30 4.85 -2.21
N SER A 28 -16.83 4.92 -3.46
CA SER A 28 -17.38 4.12 -4.57
C SER A 28 -17.30 2.61 -4.30
N VAL A 29 -16.20 2.14 -3.69
CA VAL A 29 -16.07 0.73 -3.30
C VAL A 29 -16.96 0.39 -2.11
N CYS A 30 -17.10 1.28 -1.13
CA CYS A 30 -18.00 1.08 0.02
C CYS A 30 -19.46 0.97 -0.46
N GLU A 31 -19.90 1.85 -1.34
CA GLU A 31 -21.26 1.82 -1.90
C GLU A 31 -21.54 0.57 -2.76
N ALA A 32 -20.49 0.00 -3.38
CA ALA A 32 -20.58 -1.28 -4.09
C ALA A 32 -20.62 -2.50 -3.14
N GLY A 33 -20.58 -2.30 -1.83
CA GLY A 33 -20.63 -3.37 -0.82
C GLY A 33 -19.28 -3.97 -0.47
N GLY A 34 -18.17 -3.46 -1.00
CA GLY A 34 -16.81 -3.81 -0.58
C GLY A 34 -16.32 -2.95 0.59
N LEU A 35 -15.06 -3.09 0.97
CA LEU A 35 -14.40 -2.25 1.96
C LEU A 35 -13.43 -1.28 1.27
N GLY A 36 -13.87 -0.05 1.07
CA GLY A 36 -13.02 1.03 0.58
C GLY A 36 -11.99 1.44 1.63
N SER A 37 -10.75 1.75 1.21
CA SER A 37 -9.67 2.12 2.12
C SER A 37 -9.20 3.54 1.89
N LEU A 38 -8.92 4.29 2.94
CA LEU A 38 -8.25 5.59 2.88
C LEU A 38 -6.80 5.45 3.36
N PRO A 39 -5.78 5.79 2.52
CA PRO A 39 -4.37 5.75 2.92
C PRO A 39 -4.01 7.00 3.73
N CYS A 40 -3.94 6.88 5.05
CA CYS A 40 -3.76 8.00 5.97
C CYS A 40 -2.31 8.27 6.36
N ALA A 41 -1.38 7.35 6.08
CA ALA A 41 -0.01 7.39 6.60
C ALA A 41 0.84 8.60 6.14
N MET A 42 0.40 9.33 5.13
CA MET A 42 1.10 10.51 4.59
C MET A 42 0.33 11.82 4.80
N LEU A 43 -0.82 11.77 5.43
CA LEU A 43 -1.66 12.95 5.68
C LEU A 43 -1.18 13.69 6.93
N SER A 44 -1.18 15.01 6.86
CA SER A 44 -1.06 15.83 8.06
C SER A 44 -2.34 15.71 8.91
N PRO A 45 -2.30 16.05 10.21
CA PRO A 45 -3.49 16.03 11.07
C PRO A 45 -4.69 16.78 10.47
N ALA A 46 -4.47 17.96 9.90
CA ALA A 46 -5.52 18.74 9.27
C ALA A 46 -6.10 18.07 8.00
N GLN A 47 -5.23 17.52 7.15
CA GLN A 47 -5.66 16.77 5.98
C GLN A 47 -6.41 15.48 6.36
N LEU A 48 -6.00 14.81 7.45
CA LEU A 48 -6.69 13.62 7.93
C LEU A 48 -8.13 13.94 8.33
N VAL A 49 -8.36 14.99 9.12
CA VAL A 49 -9.69 15.44 9.49
C VAL A 49 -10.51 15.78 8.24
N GLU A 50 -9.99 16.60 7.33
CA GLU A 50 -10.66 16.97 6.08
C GLU A 50 -11.08 15.74 5.26
N GLN A 51 -10.19 14.77 5.08
CA GLN A 51 -10.49 13.56 4.31
C GLN A 51 -11.53 12.66 5.02
N LEU A 52 -11.51 12.60 6.35
CA LEU A 52 -12.49 11.84 7.13
C LEU A 52 -13.88 12.50 7.06
N ASP A 53 -13.95 13.82 7.19
CA ASP A 53 -15.21 14.55 7.05
C ASP A 53 -15.81 14.39 5.65
N LEU A 54 -14.96 14.46 4.60
CA LEU A 54 -15.38 14.22 3.23
C LEU A 54 -15.85 12.77 3.01
N LEU A 55 -15.17 11.78 3.59
CA LEU A 55 -15.53 10.39 3.44
C LEU A 55 -16.89 10.09 4.11
N THR A 56 -17.10 10.56 5.33
CA THR A 56 -18.35 10.37 6.07
C THR A 56 -19.54 11.14 5.48
N GLN A 57 -19.29 12.19 4.70
CA GLN A 57 -20.33 12.87 3.90
C GLN A 57 -20.74 12.07 2.65
N LYS A 58 -19.84 11.22 2.12
CA LYS A 58 -20.06 10.47 0.88
C LYS A 58 -20.63 9.07 1.09
N THR A 59 -20.42 8.47 2.25
CA THR A 59 -20.87 7.10 2.54
C THR A 59 -21.09 6.89 4.04
N ASP A 60 -22.17 6.19 4.36
CA ASP A 60 -22.47 5.65 5.69
C ASP A 60 -22.02 4.18 5.82
N LYS A 61 -21.43 3.61 4.76
CA LYS A 61 -20.98 2.24 4.71
C LYS A 61 -19.64 2.05 5.46
N PRO A 62 -19.32 0.83 5.91
CA PRO A 62 -18.05 0.51 6.53
C PRO A 62 -16.86 0.89 5.63
N PHE A 63 -15.84 1.51 6.21
CA PHE A 63 -14.59 1.87 5.54
C PHE A 63 -13.37 1.50 6.38
N ASN A 64 -12.22 1.47 5.73
CA ASN A 64 -10.92 1.16 6.31
C ASN A 64 -10.00 2.39 6.30
N LEU A 65 -9.32 2.64 7.41
CA LEU A 65 -8.23 3.63 7.51
C LEU A 65 -6.90 2.91 7.60
N ASN A 66 -5.92 3.29 6.77
CA ASN A 66 -4.63 2.63 6.73
C ASN A 66 -3.49 3.50 7.27
N PHE A 67 -2.66 2.92 8.14
CA PHE A 67 -1.50 3.57 8.75
C PHE A 67 -0.25 2.70 8.68
N PHE A 68 0.92 3.31 8.92
CA PHE A 68 2.21 2.62 9.03
C PHE A 68 2.62 2.43 10.48
N CYS A 69 3.35 1.31 10.73
CA CYS A 69 3.89 0.95 12.05
C CYS A 69 5.40 0.70 12.03
N HIS A 70 6.11 1.21 11.02
CA HIS A 70 7.55 1.05 10.91
C HIS A 70 8.30 1.67 12.09
N THR A 71 9.46 1.10 12.43
CA THR A 71 10.40 1.72 13.36
C THR A 71 11.13 2.86 12.66
N VAL A 72 11.17 4.01 13.31
CA VAL A 72 11.98 5.14 12.84
C VAL A 72 13.45 4.82 13.06
N THR A 73 14.25 4.99 12.02
CA THR A 73 15.70 4.76 12.05
C THR A 73 16.44 6.08 11.97
N ASP A 74 17.66 6.12 12.54
CA ASP A 74 18.53 7.26 12.38
C ASP A 74 18.98 7.44 10.92
N TYR A 75 19.16 8.68 10.52
CA TYR A 75 19.66 9.05 9.20
C TYR A 75 20.92 9.93 9.35
N THR A 76 22.07 9.28 9.25
CA THR A 76 23.36 9.95 9.47
C THR A 76 23.76 10.81 8.27
N SER A 77 24.61 11.82 8.53
CA SER A 77 25.18 12.64 7.45
C SER A 77 25.97 11.83 6.43
N GLN A 78 26.63 10.74 6.85
CA GLN A 78 27.35 9.83 5.96
C GLN A 78 26.39 9.09 5.01
N GLN A 79 25.29 8.55 5.53
CA GLN A 79 24.26 7.89 4.70
C GLN A 79 23.64 8.87 3.71
N LYS A 80 23.37 10.10 4.16
CA LYS A 80 22.87 11.18 3.31
C LYS A 80 23.85 11.46 2.17
N GLN A 81 25.14 11.60 2.49
CA GLN A 81 26.16 11.87 1.49
C GLN A 81 26.32 10.73 0.48
N GLN A 82 26.31 9.48 0.94
CA GLN A 82 26.38 8.31 0.05
C GLN A 82 25.21 8.29 -0.94
N TRP A 83 24.00 8.54 -0.44
CA TRP A 83 22.79 8.61 -1.28
C TRP A 83 22.85 9.76 -2.28
N HIS A 84 23.27 10.95 -1.86
CA HIS A 84 23.45 12.09 -2.76
C HIS A 84 24.53 11.84 -3.80
N ASN A 85 25.65 11.22 -3.45
CA ASN A 85 26.71 10.87 -4.39
C ASN A 85 26.21 9.93 -5.49
N MET A 86 25.37 8.94 -5.14
CA MET A 86 24.75 8.03 -6.11
C MET A 86 23.84 8.78 -7.10
N LEU A 87 23.15 9.82 -6.63
CA LEU A 87 22.22 10.62 -7.44
C LEU A 87 22.87 11.83 -8.12
N THR A 88 24.16 12.09 -7.90
CA THR A 88 24.88 13.26 -8.43
C THR A 88 24.73 13.44 -9.95
N PRO A 89 24.86 12.41 -10.82
CA PRO A 89 24.69 12.59 -12.25
C PRO A 89 23.30 13.12 -12.62
N TYR A 90 22.26 12.66 -11.93
CA TYR A 90 20.89 13.10 -12.17
C TYR A 90 20.62 14.50 -11.61
N PHE A 91 21.19 14.84 -10.46
CA PHE A 91 21.11 16.22 -9.94
C PHE A 91 21.72 17.21 -10.91
N ALA A 92 22.87 16.88 -11.52
CA ALA A 92 23.50 17.71 -12.54
C ALA A 92 22.62 17.83 -13.81
N GLU A 93 22.06 16.70 -14.29
CA GLU A 93 21.18 16.67 -15.47
C GLU A 93 19.92 17.55 -15.29
N TYR A 94 19.33 17.53 -14.07
CA TYR A 94 18.11 18.25 -13.77
C TYR A 94 18.32 19.60 -13.06
N GLU A 95 19.56 20.08 -12.98
CA GLU A 95 19.94 21.35 -12.36
C GLU A 95 19.40 21.51 -10.93
N ILE A 96 19.55 20.46 -10.12
CA ILE A 96 19.12 20.43 -8.71
C ILE A 96 20.34 20.59 -7.81
N ASP A 97 20.31 21.60 -6.92
CA ASP A 97 21.27 21.69 -5.82
C ASP A 97 20.90 20.74 -4.69
N PRO A 98 21.70 19.68 -4.41
CA PRO A 98 21.41 18.73 -3.34
C PRO A 98 21.36 19.36 -1.94
N GLN A 99 21.96 20.53 -1.74
CA GLN A 99 21.94 21.23 -0.44
C GLN A 99 20.62 21.97 -0.21
N SER A 100 19.90 22.31 -1.28
CA SER A 100 18.60 22.98 -1.20
C SER A 100 17.45 22.01 -0.90
N LEU A 101 17.71 20.69 -0.81
CA LEU A 101 16.67 19.70 -0.60
C LEU A 101 16.09 19.80 0.83
N THR A 102 14.82 20.09 0.91
CA THR A 102 14.06 20.06 2.16
C THR A 102 13.69 18.63 2.55
N ALA A 103 13.51 18.39 3.84
CA ALA A 103 12.95 17.14 4.30
C ALA A 103 11.58 16.89 3.62
N GLY A 104 11.41 15.72 3.03
CA GLY A 104 10.14 15.33 2.41
C GLY A 104 9.01 15.21 3.43
N ALA A 105 7.77 14.98 2.95
CA ALA A 105 6.62 14.75 3.80
C ALA A 105 6.93 13.67 4.86
N SER A 106 6.62 14.00 6.11
CA SER A 106 6.86 13.09 7.24
C SER A 106 5.99 11.84 7.07
N ARG A 107 6.64 10.68 6.93
CA ARG A 107 5.99 9.37 7.00
C ARG A 107 6.18 8.81 8.39
N GLN A 108 5.50 9.39 9.36
CA GLN A 108 5.59 8.92 10.75
C GLN A 108 4.72 7.68 10.96
N PRO A 109 5.15 6.74 11.79
CA PRO A 109 4.27 5.67 12.26
C PRO A 109 3.11 6.29 13.05
N ILE A 110 1.98 5.55 13.08
CA ILE A 110 0.82 5.97 13.88
C ILE A 110 1.22 6.24 15.33
N ASN A 111 0.65 7.29 15.88
CA ASN A 111 0.87 7.72 17.27
C ASN A 111 -0.44 8.10 17.95
N GLN A 112 -0.39 8.42 19.24
CA GLN A 112 -1.58 8.73 20.04
C GLN A 112 -2.37 9.91 19.46
N ALA A 113 -1.71 10.96 18.98
CA ALA A 113 -2.41 12.13 18.42
C ALA A 113 -3.26 11.76 17.17
N VAL A 114 -2.76 10.86 16.32
CA VAL A 114 -3.52 10.34 15.17
C VAL A 114 -4.69 9.47 15.65
N VAL A 115 -4.49 8.64 16.67
CA VAL A 115 -5.56 7.81 17.27
C VAL A 115 -6.67 8.69 17.82
N ASP A 116 -6.33 9.78 18.50
CA ASP A 116 -7.32 10.72 19.06
C ASP A 116 -8.13 11.42 17.96
N ILE A 117 -7.51 11.72 16.81
CA ILE A 117 -8.20 12.30 15.64
C ILE A 117 -9.22 11.32 15.04
N ILE A 118 -8.88 10.04 14.90
CA ILE A 118 -9.76 9.07 14.26
C ILE A 118 -10.85 8.50 15.20
N ALA A 119 -10.69 8.65 16.52
CA ALA A 119 -11.60 8.10 17.51
C ALA A 119 -13.09 8.53 17.34
N PRO A 120 -13.41 9.79 17.03
CA PRO A 120 -14.78 10.22 16.81
C PRO A 120 -15.48 9.53 15.62
N TYR A 121 -14.70 9.16 14.60
CA TYR A 121 -15.24 8.56 13.37
C TYR A 121 -15.52 7.07 13.48
N LYS A 122 -14.93 6.38 14.46
CA LYS A 122 -15.13 4.94 14.75
C LYS A 122 -15.12 4.09 13.46
N PRO A 123 -14.03 4.11 12.65
CA PRO A 123 -13.99 3.36 11.40
C PRO A 123 -14.26 1.88 11.64
N ALA A 124 -14.91 1.20 10.72
CA ALA A 124 -15.18 -0.23 10.84
C ALA A 124 -13.88 -1.04 10.93
N VAL A 125 -12.87 -0.61 10.18
CA VAL A 125 -11.55 -1.26 10.13
C VAL A 125 -10.43 -0.21 10.22
N VAL A 126 -9.39 -0.54 10.97
CA VAL A 126 -8.08 0.12 10.88
C VAL A 126 -7.07 -0.93 10.45
N SER A 127 -6.44 -0.69 9.30
CA SER A 127 -5.41 -1.56 8.76
C SER A 127 -4.01 -0.98 8.99
N PHE A 128 -3.06 -1.86 9.22
CA PHE A 128 -1.67 -1.49 9.42
C PHE A 128 -0.74 -2.11 8.37
N HIS A 129 0.34 -1.41 8.10
CA HIS A 129 1.44 -1.89 7.27
C HIS A 129 2.74 -1.77 8.07
N PHE A 130 3.63 -2.77 7.95
CA PHE A 130 4.87 -2.89 8.73
C PHE A 130 4.65 -3.26 10.21
N GLY A 131 3.78 -4.25 10.47
CA GLY A 131 3.46 -4.76 11.80
C GLY A 131 2.23 -4.11 12.43
N LEU A 132 2.20 -4.05 13.74
CA LEU A 132 1.16 -3.40 14.55
C LEU A 132 1.76 -2.29 15.43
N PRO A 133 0.98 -1.28 15.83
CA PRO A 133 1.41 -0.29 16.81
C PRO A 133 1.49 -0.91 18.20
N LYS A 134 1.91 -0.12 19.20
CA LYS A 134 1.93 -0.54 20.61
C LYS A 134 0.58 -1.11 21.03
N HIS A 135 0.61 -2.16 21.85
CA HIS A 135 -0.58 -2.87 22.33
C HIS A 135 -1.67 -1.91 22.90
N ALA A 136 -1.28 -0.86 23.62
CA ALA A 136 -2.23 0.14 24.13
C ALA A 136 -3.04 0.83 23.02
N ILE A 137 -2.42 1.14 21.88
CA ILE A 137 -3.10 1.72 20.71
C ILE A 137 -4.05 0.69 20.08
N VAL A 138 -3.60 -0.57 19.92
CA VAL A 138 -4.47 -1.66 19.41
C VAL A 138 -5.70 -1.82 20.31
N ALA A 139 -5.51 -1.89 21.63
CA ALA A 139 -6.58 -2.03 22.60
C ALA A 139 -7.56 -0.85 22.56
N GLN A 140 -7.05 0.39 22.45
CA GLN A 140 -7.88 1.59 22.33
C GLN A 140 -8.74 1.55 21.07
N ILE A 141 -8.15 1.25 19.90
CA ILE A 141 -8.90 1.14 18.64
C ILE A 141 -9.98 0.08 18.73
N LYS A 142 -9.66 -1.09 19.27
CA LYS A 142 -10.62 -2.19 19.45
C LYS A 142 -11.74 -1.84 20.44
N SER A 143 -11.49 -0.97 21.42
CA SER A 143 -12.53 -0.54 22.38
C SER A 143 -13.68 0.23 21.73
N TRP A 144 -13.51 0.73 20.51
CA TRP A 144 -14.57 1.38 19.73
C TRP A 144 -15.45 0.39 18.95
N GLY A 145 -15.11 -0.91 18.97
CA GLY A 145 -15.70 -1.93 18.11
C GLY A 145 -14.99 -2.10 16.76
N THR A 146 -14.01 -1.24 16.46
CA THR A 146 -13.19 -1.25 15.25
C THR A 146 -12.36 -2.53 15.15
N LYS A 147 -12.29 -3.13 13.97
CA LYS A 147 -11.45 -4.29 13.70
C LYS A 147 -10.05 -3.85 13.27
N VAL A 148 -9.06 -4.57 13.79
CA VAL A 148 -7.64 -4.32 13.50
C VAL A 148 -7.13 -5.40 12.57
N ILE A 149 -6.58 -5.00 11.42
CA ILE A 149 -5.95 -5.92 10.47
C ILE A 149 -4.56 -5.43 10.10
N SER A 150 -3.68 -6.34 9.72
CA SER A 150 -2.34 -5.97 9.27
C SER A 150 -1.80 -6.91 8.20
N THR A 151 -0.75 -6.44 7.50
CA THR A 151 -0.12 -7.15 6.39
C THR A 151 1.01 -8.03 6.91
N ALA A 152 0.99 -9.32 6.49
CA ALA A 152 2.07 -10.27 6.62
C ALA A 152 2.61 -10.66 5.24
N THR A 153 3.92 -10.85 5.11
CA THR A 153 4.59 -11.34 3.90
C THR A 153 5.19 -12.73 4.08
N THR A 154 5.20 -13.22 5.33
CA THR A 154 5.63 -14.57 5.71
C THR A 154 4.63 -15.18 6.70
N LEU A 155 4.70 -16.51 6.89
CA LEU A 155 3.89 -17.18 7.90
C LEU A 155 4.23 -16.71 9.32
N ASP A 156 5.52 -16.51 9.63
CA ASP A 156 5.95 -16.07 10.96
C ASP A 156 5.38 -14.69 11.30
N GLU A 157 5.33 -13.78 10.33
CA GLU A 157 4.66 -12.49 10.49
C GLU A 157 3.15 -12.65 10.72
N ALA A 158 2.51 -13.57 10.00
CA ALA A 158 1.08 -13.82 10.17
C ALA A 158 0.75 -14.40 11.55
N ILE A 159 1.56 -15.32 12.06
CA ILE A 159 1.47 -15.88 13.42
C ILE A 159 1.64 -14.75 14.44
N TRP A 160 2.71 -13.96 14.30
CA TRP A 160 2.96 -12.83 15.19
C TRP A 160 1.78 -11.86 15.25
N LEU A 161 1.19 -11.50 14.10
CA LEU A 161 0.01 -10.62 14.04
C LEU A 161 -1.19 -11.21 14.78
N SER A 162 -1.42 -12.52 14.64
CA SER A 162 -2.48 -13.24 15.35
C SER A 162 -2.30 -13.18 16.87
N GLU A 163 -1.08 -13.38 17.35
CA GLU A 163 -0.75 -13.36 18.76
C GLU A 163 -0.76 -11.95 19.38
N ASN A 164 -0.58 -10.91 18.54
CA ASN A 164 -0.52 -9.50 18.98
C ASN A 164 -1.79 -8.70 18.73
N GLY A 165 -2.93 -9.37 18.45
CA GLY A 165 -4.26 -8.76 18.51
C GLY A 165 -4.86 -8.34 17.18
N ALA A 166 -4.35 -8.78 16.04
CA ALA A 166 -5.03 -8.64 14.77
C ALA A 166 -6.34 -9.45 14.75
N ASP A 167 -7.39 -8.92 14.11
CA ASP A 167 -8.67 -9.61 13.90
C ASP A 167 -8.72 -10.37 12.56
N ALA A 168 -7.86 -10.01 11.62
CA ALA A 168 -7.60 -10.73 10.36
C ALA A 168 -6.21 -10.38 9.83
N VAL A 169 -5.66 -11.22 8.97
CA VAL A 169 -4.34 -11.05 8.37
C VAL A 169 -4.44 -10.85 6.86
N ILE A 170 -3.77 -9.82 6.33
CA ILE A 170 -3.60 -9.63 4.89
C ILE A 170 -2.33 -10.39 4.47
N ALA A 171 -2.49 -11.53 3.82
CA ALA A 171 -1.40 -12.33 3.27
C ALA A 171 -0.93 -11.73 1.94
N GLN A 172 0.13 -10.93 1.99
CA GLN A 172 0.68 -10.21 0.84
C GLN A 172 1.76 -11.04 0.14
N GLY A 173 1.41 -11.64 -0.99
CA GLY A 173 2.37 -12.37 -1.83
C GLY A 173 3.32 -11.45 -2.63
N LEU A 174 4.37 -12.06 -3.22
CA LEU A 174 5.40 -11.37 -4.02
C LEU A 174 4.84 -10.62 -5.24
N GLU A 175 3.64 -10.99 -5.70
CA GLU A 175 2.98 -10.38 -6.85
C GLU A 175 2.37 -9.01 -6.57
N ALA A 176 2.20 -8.66 -5.29
CA ALA A 176 1.57 -7.40 -4.90
C ALA A 176 2.38 -6.18 -5.33
N GLY A 177 1.70 -5.15 -5.82
CA GLY A 177 2.26 -3.82 -6.10
C GLY A 177 2.49 -3.00 -4.83
N GLY A 178 3.34 -1.97 -4.94
CA GLY A 178 3.67 -1.09 -3.82
C GLY A 178 4.58 -1.75 -2.79
N HIS A 179 4.63 -1.15 -1.60
CA HIS A 179 5.53 -1.56 -0.52
C HIS A 179 5.26 -2.99 -0.04
N ARG A 180 6.34 -3.74 0.20
CA ARG A 180 6.28 -5.01 0.93
C ARG A 180 6.03 -4.73 2.41
N GLY A 181 5.00 -5.39 2.98
CA GLY A 181 4.57 -5.14 4.35
C GLY A 181 5.43 -5.80 5.45
N HIS A 182 6.55 -6.45 5.09
CA HIS A 182 7.42 -7.21 6.01
C HIS A 182 7.90 -6.37 7.19
N PHE A 183 8.07 -6.99 8.36
CA PHE A 183 8.48 -6.28 9.58
C PHE A 183 9.32 -7.11 10.56
N LEU A 184 9.27 -8.45 10.53
CA LEU A 184 10.11 -9.30 11.38
C LEU A 184 11.49 -9.50 10.78
N SER A 185 11.59 -9.57 9.45
CA SER A 185 12.85 -9.75 8.73
C SER A 185 12.92 -8.84 7.52
N MET A 186 14.11 -8.34 7.19
CA MET A 186 14.37 -7.59 5.96
C MET A 186 14.79 -8.51 4.80
N ASP A 187 14.94 -9.81 5.04
CA ASP A 187 15.29 -10.82 4.03
C ASP A 187 14.10 -11.14 3.14
N LEU A 188 14.14 -10.64 1.91
CA LEU A 188 13.08 -10.86 0.92
C LEU A 188 13.02 -12.30 0.39
N SER A 189 14.08 -13.10 0.58
CA SER A 189 14.09 -14.51 0.16
C SER A 189 13.13 -15.39 0.96
N LEU A 190 12.71 -14.94 2.14
CA LEU A 190 11.70 -15.60 2.98
C LEU A 190 10.27 -15.42 2.47
N GLN A 191 10.04 -14.47 1.56
CA GLN A 191 8.71 -14.15 1.06
C GLN A 191 8.28 -15.10 -0.04
N GLN A 192 6.98 -15.32 -0.13
CA GLN A 192 6.36 -16.33 -0.99
C GLN A 192 5.37 -15.72 -1.99
N THR A 193 4.94 -16.52 -2.97
CA THR A 193 3.80 -16.16 -3.82
C THR A 193 2.53 -16.01 -2.98
N THR A 194 1.54 -15.29 -3.49
CA THR A 194 0.24 -15.12 -2.82
C THR A 194 -0.41 -16.46 -2.52
N GLU A 195 -0.40 -17.39 -3.47
CA GLU A 195 -0.95 -18.73 -3.32
C GLU A 195 -0.28 -19.52 -2.18
N GLN A 196 1.05 -19.58 -2.19
CA GLN A 196 1.83 -20.29 -1.18
C GLN A 196 1.61 -19.71 0.23
N LEU A 197 1.62 -18.37 0.36
CA LEU A 197 1.45 -17.72 1.64
C LEU A 197 0.03 -17.90 2.18
N VAL A 198 -1.00 -17.71 1.34
CA VAL A 198 -2.41 -17.90 1.73
C VAL A 198 -2.64 -19.33 2.23
N LYS A 199 -2.20 -20.34 1.47
CA LYS A 199 -2.34 -21.75 1.85
C LYS A 199 -1.71 -22.02 3.22
N ARG A 200 -0.47 -21.58 3.42
CA ARG A 200 0.23 -21.77 4.71
C ARG A 200 -0.46 -21.03 5.86
N CYS A 201 -0.92 -19.79 5.65
CA CYS A 201 -1.64 -19.06 6.68
C CYS A 201 -2.96 -19.73 7.06
N VAL A 202 -3.73 -20.20 6.08
CA VAL A 202 -5.02 -20.91 6.31
C VAL A 202 -4.81 -22.22 7.07
N GLU A 203 -3.72 -22.94 6.79
CA GLU A 203 -3.38 -24.19 7.48
C GLU A 203 -2.97 -23.99 8.96
N HIS A 204 -2.42 -22.82 9.32
CA HIS A 204 -1.80 -22.60 10.63
C HIS A 204 -2.56 -21.61 11.53
N LEU A 205 -3.47 -20.82 10.98
CA LEU A 205 -4.16 -19.75 11.73
C LEU A 205 -5.68 -19.95 11.71
N SER A 206 -6.31 -19.64 12.83
CA SER A 206 -7.76 -19.59 12.95
C SER A 206 -8.37 -18.24 12.53
N LEU A 207 -7.54 -17.20 12.38
CA LEU A 207 -7.98 -15.87 11.93
C LEU A 207 -8.35 -15.87 10.44
N PRO A 208 -9.30 -15.02 10.01
CA PRO A 208 -9.57 -14.79 8.60
C PRO A 208 -8.33 -14.33 7.85
N ILE A 209 -8.04 -14.97 6.71
CA ILE A 209 -6.92 -14.65 5.83
C ILE A 209 -7.45 -13.93 4.59
N ILE A 210 -6.86 -12.76 4.29
CA ILE A 210 -7.21 -11.91 3.16
C ILE A 210 -6.07 -12.00 2.15
N ALA A 211 -6.32 -12.55 0.97
CA ALA A 211 -5.31 -12.70 -0.07
C ALA A 211 -5.00 -11.35 -0.73
N ALA A 212 -3.73 -11.00 -0.89
CA ALA A 212 -3.30 -9.76 -1.55
C ALA A 212 -2.10 -9.99 -2.49
N GLY A 213 -2.25 -9.57 -3.75
CA GLY A 213 -1.21 -9.70 -4.78
C GLY A 213 -1.61 -10.61 -5.93
N GLY A 214 -1.40 -10.14 -7.17
CA GLY A 214 -1.69 -10.93 -8.38
C GLY A 214 -3.16 -11.19 -8.67
N ILE A 215 -4.08 -10.51 -8.01
CA ILE A 215 -5.53 -10.69 -8.15
C ILE A 215 -6.07 -9.59 -9.07
N ALA A 216 -6.54 -9.97 -10.27
CA ALA A 216 -6.99 -9.03 -11.30
C ALA A 216 -8.27 -9.46 -12.03
N THR A 217 -8.70 -10.71 -11.86
CA THR A 217 -9.86 -11.30 -12.55
C THR A 217 -10.78 -12.05 -11.58
N PRO A 218 -12.05 -12.32 -11.95
CA PRO A 218 -12.95 -13.17 -11.16
C PRO A 218 -12.40 -14.57 -10.91
N ASP A 219 -11.61 -15.12 -11.85
CA ASP A 219 -10.99 -16.44 -11.70
C ASP A 219 -9.87 -16.42 -10.65
N ASP A 220 -9.12 -15.33 -10.52
CA ASP A 220 -8.14 -15.18 -9.44
C ASP A 220 -8.83 -15.15 -8.08
N VAL A 221 -9.94 -14.41 -7.98
CA VAL A 221 -10.75 -14.34 -6.76
C VAL A 221 -11.28 -15.71 -6.38
N LYS A 222 -11.85 -16.44 -7.35
CA LYS A 222 -12.33 -17.82 -7.16
C LYS A 222 -11.20 -18.75 -6.70
N HIS A 223 -10.02 -18.61 -7.26
CA HIS A 223 -8.85 -19.41 -6.89
C HIS A 223 -8.43 -19.13 -5.43
N MET A 224 -8.33 -17.87 -5.01
CA MET A 224 -8.00 -17.53 -3.63
C MET A 224 -9.05 -18.05 -2.63
N LYS A 225 -10.34 -17.96 -2.98
CA LYS A 225 -11.40 -18.59 -2.19
C LYS A 225 -11.22 -20.10 -2.04
N ALA A 226 -10.89 -20.78 -3.14
CA ALA A 226 -10.66 -22.23 -3.13
C ALA A 226 -9.47 -22.65 -2.25
N LEU A 227 -8.47 -21.75 -2.07
CA LEU A 227 -7.35 -21.94 -1.13
C LEU A 227 -7.72 -21.66 0.34
N GLY A 228 -8.95 -21.24 0.62
CA GLY A 228 -9.45 -20.95 1.97
C GLY A 228 -9.32 -19.47 2.39
N ALA A 229 -8.96 -18.56 1.49
CA ALA A 229 -9.01 -17.14 1.81
C ALA A 229 -10.43 -16.69 2.18
N SER A 230 -10.56 -15.86 3.20
CA SER A 230 -11.83 -15.30 3.69
C SER A 230 -12.27 -14.06 2.92
N GLY A 231 -11.39 -13.52 2.07
CA GLY A 231 -11.59 -12.38 1.19
C GLY A 231 -10.33 -12.03 0.44
N VAL A 232 -10.39 -10.99 -0.38
CA VAL A 232 -9.28 -10.49 -1.19
C VAL A 232 -9.03 -9.00 -0.96
N GLN A 233 -7.76 -8.57 -1.06
CA GLN A 233 -7.38 -7.16 -1.12
C GLN A 233 -6.75 -6.88 -2.48
N VAL A 234 -7.34 -5.93 -3.23
CA VAL A 234 -6.98 -5.64 -4.62
C VAL A 234 -6.59 -4.18 -4.78
N GLY A 235 -5.47 -3.91 -5.45
CA GLY A 235 -4.97 -2.55 -5.69
C GLY A 235 -4.89 -2.23 -7.18
N SER A 236 -4.00 -2.90 -7.93
CA SER A 236 -3.66 -2.53 -9.32
C SER A 236 -4.86 -2.51 -10.29
N ALA A 237 -5.91 -3.29 -10.01
CA ALA A 237 -7.13 -3.27 -10.82
C ALA A 237 -7.87 -1.92 -10.78
N TYR A 238 -7.67 -1.13 -9.73
CA TYR A 238 -8.31 0.19 -9.55
C TYR A 238 -7.47 1.37 -10.07
N LEU A 239 -6.22 1.15 -10.51
CA LEU A 239 -5.32 2.24 -10.91
C LEU A 239 -5.83 3.07 -12.10
N LEU A 240 -6.66 2.50 -12.97
CA LEU A 240 -7.20 3.15 -14.16
C LEU A 240 -8.71 3.43 -14.08
N CYS A 241 -9.33 3.24 -12.90
CA CYS A 241 -10.76 3.53 -12.72
C CYS A 241 -11.02 5.04 -12.74
N LYS A 242 -12.28 5.41 -12.93
CA LYS A 242 -12.72 6.83 -13.01
C LYS A 242 -12.34 7.65 -11.78
N GLU A 243 -12.43 7.06 -10.61
CA GLU A 243 -12.20 7.72 -9.32
C GLU A 243 -10.72 7.79 -8.94
N ALA A 244 -9.84 7.04 -9.63
CA ALA A 244 -8.41 7.05 -9.33
C ALA A 244 -7.75 8.39 -9.71
N LYS A 245 -6.80 8.84 -8.92
CA LYS A 245 -5.95 10.02 -9.17
C LYS A 245 -4.58 9.63 -9.72
N THR A 246 -4.51 8.49 -10.38
CA THR A 246 -3.28 8.02 -11.04
C THR A 246 -2.83 9.04 -12.08
N SER A 247 -1.58 9.50 -12.00
CA SER A 247 -1.05 10.52 -12.92
C SER A 247 -1.03 10.01 -14.37
N ALA A 248 -1.09 10.92 -15.34
CA ALA A 248 -1.05 10.56 -16.77
C ALA A 248 0.18 9.72 -17.13
N LEU A 249 1.36 10.05 -16.58
CA LEU A 249 2.59 9.25 -16.77
C LEU A 249 2.47 7.83 -16.21
N HIS A 250 1.83 7.67 -15.06
CA HIS A 250 1.63 6.35 -14.47
C HIS A 250 0.57 5.55 -15.25
N GLN A 251 -0.52 6.20 -15.70
CA GLN A 251 -1.52 5.56 -16.58
C GLN A 251 -0.88 5.09 -17.87
N GLN A 252 -0.09 5.95 -18.51
CA GLN A 252 0.66 5.60 -19.72
C GLN A 252 1.58 4.41 -19.49
N ALA A 253 2.38 4.43 -18.42
CA ALA A 253 3.27 3.33 -18.09
C ALA A 253 2.51 2.00 -17.87
N ILE A 254 1.32 2.03 -17.26
CA ILE A 254 0.48 0.83 -17.08
C ILE A 254 -0.02 0.31 -18.43
N LEU A 255 -0.39 1.19 -19.36
CA LEU A 255 -0.95 0.80 -20.65
C LEU A 255 0.11 0.30 -21.63
N GLU A 256 1.33 0.84 -21.55
CA GLU A 256 2.43 0.54 -22.48
C GLU A 256 3.34 -0.62 -22.01
N GLN A 257 3.27 -0.98 -20.72
CA GLN A 257 4.19 -1.99 -20.20
C GLN A 257 3.90 -3.39 -20.75
N ALA A 258 4.99 -4.14 -21.00
CA ALA A 258 4.91 -5.58 -21.23
C ALA A 258 4.55 -6.33 -19.92
N GLN A 259 3.95 -7.51 -20.03
CA GLN A 259 3.83 -8.40 -18.88
C GLN A 259 5.22 -8.64 -18.27
N ASP A 260 5.30 -8.74 -16.94
CA ASP A 260 6.53 -8.92 -16.16
C ASP A 260 7.53 -7.73 -16.14
N SER A 261 7.12 -6.54 -16.57
CA SER A 261 7.97 -5.33 -16.49
C SER A 261 8.08 -4.74 -15.08
N THR A 262 7.50 -5.36 -14.06
CA THR A 262 7.59 -4.88 -12.67
C THR A 262 8.74 -5.52 -11.91
N ALA A 263 9.42 -4.74 -11.06
CA ALA A 263 10.46 -5.23 -10.17
C ALA A 263 10.28 -4.68 -8.75
N LEU A 264 10.88 -5.37 -7.76
CA LEU A 264 11.02 -4.84 -6.41
C LEU A 264 12.17 -3.84 -6.40
N THR A 265 11.99 -2.69 -5.76
CA THR A 265 13.02 -1.66 -5.63
C THR A 265 13.00 -0.99 -4.26
N THR A 266 14.17 -0.54 -3.79
CA THR A 266 14.32 0.30 -2.60
C THR A 266 14.53 1.77 -2.92
N LEU A 267 14.77 2.13 -4.19
CA LEU A 267 15.21 3.46 -4.64
C LEU A 267 14.28 4.61 -4.22
N PHE A 268 12.96 4.40 -4.21
CA PHE A 268 12.00 5.49 -4.00
C PHE A 268 11.72 5.82 -2.53
N SER A 269 11.98 4.88 -1.63
CA SER A 269 11.59 5.07 -0.23
C SER A 269 12.58 4.49 0.79
N GLY A 270 13.53 3.67 0.36
CA GLY A 270 14.43 2.92 1.23
C GLY A 270 13.84 1.59 1.73
N ARG A 271 12.66 1.20 1.24
CA ARG A 271 12.01 -0.07 1.56
C ARG A 271 11.53 -0.75 0.28
N ALA A 272 11.65 -2.07 0.23
CA ALA A 272 11.28 -2.82 -0.95
C ALA A 272 9.81 -2.58 -1.32
N ALA A 273 9.58 -2.20 -2.57
CA ALA A 273 8.24 -1.97 -3.13
C ALA A 273 8.24 -2.38 -4.61
N ARG A 274 7.12 -2.91 -5.10
CA ARG A 274 7.00 -3.36 -6.49
C ARG A 274 6.37 -2.28 -7.36
N GLY A 275 7.04 -1.97 -8.46
CA GLY A 275 6.53 -1.05 -9.48
C GLY A 275 7.03 -1.39 -10.86
N ILE A 276 6.51 -0.70 -11.86
CA ILE A 276 6.97 -0.73 -13.23
C ILE A 276 8.40 -0.19 -13.28
N GLN A 277 9.29 -0.88 -14.00
CA GLN A 277 10.68 -0.45 -14.13
C GLN A 277 10.77 0.84 -14.94
N ASN A 278 11.60 1.75 -14.48
CA ASN A 278 11.90 2.99 -15.16
C ASN A 278 13.41 3.25 -15.20
N ARG A 279 13.80 4.38 -15.78
CA ARG A 279 15.21 4.72 -16.03
C ARG A 279 16.10 4.54 -14.80
N VAL A 280 15.73 5.11 -13.66
CA VAL A 280 16.59 5.04 -12.45
C VAL A 280 16.76 3.60 -11.94
N MET A 281 15.74 2.75 -12.08
CA MET A 281 15.83 1.34 -11.71
C MET A 281 16.72 0.54 -12.66
N LEU A 282 16.76 0.90 -13.94
CA LEU A 282 17.61 0.27 -14.95
C LEU A 282 19.08 0.70 -14.82
N GLU A 283 19.33 1.97 -14.54
CA GLU A 283 20.68 2.54 -14.49
C GLU A 283 21.39 2.26 -13.14
N LEU A 284 20.69 2.32 -12.02
CA LEU A 284 21.28 2.08 -10.69
C LEU A 284 21.10 0.63 -10.18
N GLY A 285 20.33 -0.18 -10.90
CA GLY A 285 19.81 -1.45 -10.37
C GLY A 285 18.63 -1.22 -9.43
N THR A 286 17.88 -2.27 -9.17
CA THR A 286 16.61 -2.15 -8.42
C THR A 286 16.81 -2.01 -6.92
N MET A 287 17.86 -2.60 -6.35
CA MET A 287 18.16 -2.57 -4.91
C MET A 287 19.66 -2.37 -4.67
N PRO A 288 20.22 -1.22 -5.07
CA PRO A 288 21.64 -0.95 -4.89
C PRO A 288 21.97 -0.73 -3.40
N ASN A 289 23.21 -1.06 -3.02
CA ASN A 289 23.73 -0.71 -1.72
C ASN A 289 23.83 0.81 -1.55
N GLY A 290 23.63 1.31 -0.33
CA GLY A 290 23.77 2.75 -0.03
C GLY A 290 22.46 3.55 -0.14
N VAL A 291 21.35 2.93 -0.50
CA VAL A 291 20.02 3.54 -0.36
C VAL A 291 19.68 3.64 1.13
N PRO A 292 19.37 4.83 1.66
CA PRO A 292 19.03 4.96 3.08
C PRO A 292 17.72 4.26 3.43
N ALA A 293 17.62 3.81 4.67
CA ALA A 293 16.42 3.12 5.16
C ALA A 293 15.16 4.01 5.05
N PHE A 294 14.01 3.36 5.01
CA PHE A 294 12.70 4.02 4.99
C PHE A 294 12.50 4.93 6.22
N PRO A 295 11.99 6.16 6.01
CA PRO A 295 11.53 6.79 4.78
C PRO A 295 12.57 7.71 4.11
N HIS A 296 13.83 7.68 4.52
CA HIS A 296 14.85 8.70 4.25
C HIS A 296 15.27 8.82 2.77
N ALA A 297 15.20 7.74 1.99
CA ALA A 297 15.53 7.81 0.56
C ALA A 297 14.62 8.77 -0.22
N SER A 298 13.39 8.98 0.23
CA SER A 298 12.35 9.62 -0.56
C SER A 298 12.55 11.10 -0.83
N SER A 299 13.23 11.87 0.01
CA SER A 299 13.39 13.32 -0.21
C SER A 299 14.18 13.65 -1.47
N ALA A 300 15.34 13.03 -1.64
CA ALA A 300 16.23 13.25 -2.78
C ALA A 300 15.61 12.77 -4.11
N ILE A 301 15.05 11.54 -4.11
CA ILE A 301 14.43 10.99 -5.32
C ILE A 301 13.14 11.74 -5.71
N THR A 302 12.41 12.30 -4.75
CA THR A 302 11.21 13.11 -5.02
C THR A 302 11.56 14.43 -5.69
N ALA A 303 12.71 15.04 -5.36
CA ALA A 303 13.18 16.25 -6.04
C ALA A 303 13.45 15.98 -7.53
N LEU A 304 14.12 14.88 -7.84
CA LEU A 304 14.35 14.41 -9.23
C LEU A 304 13.04 14.12 -9.94
N ARG A 305 12.15 13.37 -9.29
CA ARG A 305 10.81 13.08 -9.79
C ARG A 305 10.06 14.36 -10.19
N ASN A 306 9.99 15.33 -9.28
CA ASN A 306 9.26 16.58 -9.52
C ASN A 306 9.82 17.37 -10.72
N ARG A 307 11.11 17.29 -11.00
CA ARG A 307 11.72 17.92 -12.17
C ARG A 307 11.45 17.13 -13.43
N ALA A 308 11.63 15.81 -13.41
CA ALA A 308 11.41 14.93 -14.57
C ALA A 308 9.93 14.97 -15.01
N GLU A 309 8.97 14.89 -14.09
CA GLU A 309 7.54 14.94 -14.39
C GLU A 309 7.11 16.26 -15.03
N LYS A 310 7.75 17.41 -14.73
CA LYS A 310 7.52 18.68 -15.43
C LYS A 310 7.92 18.63 -16.92
N SER A 311 8.82 17.72 -17.28
CA SER A 311 9.23 17.45 -18.65
C SER A 311 8.55 16.20 -19.25
N ALA A 312 7.43 15.78 -18.64
CA ALA A 312 6.66 14.58 -19.01
C ALA A 312 7.51 13.28 -19.02
N LYS A 313 8.48 13.16 -18.11
CA LYS A 313 9.33 11.97 -17.95
C LYS A 313 9.03 11.27 -16.63
N SER A 314 8.84 9.95 -16.66
CA SER A 314 8.60 9.11 -15.47
C SER A 314 9.88 8.49 -14.89
N ASP A 315 11.06 8.99 -15.26
CA ASP A 315 12.37 8.45 -14.96
C ASP A 315 12.62 8.14 -13.48
N PHE A 316 12.01 8.92 -12.58
CA PHE A 316 12.15 8.82 -11.13
C PHE A 316 10.78 8.66 -10.42
N SER A 317 9.73 8.35 -11.16
CA SER A 317 8.38 8.21 -10.58
C SER A 317 8.17 6.82 -9.99
N PRO A 318 7.63 6.70 -8.77
CA PRO A 318 7.28 5.39 -8.20
C PRO A 318 6.00 4.87 -8.86
N LEU A 319 6.14 4.14 -9.93
CA LEU A 319 5.04 3.59 -10.72
C LEU A 319 4.55 2.27 -10.11
N TRP A 320 3.94 2.34 -8.93
CA TRP A 320 3.54 1.15 -8.18
C TRP A 320 2.48 0.34 -8.91
N CYS A 321 2.79 -0.92 -9.21
CA CYS A 321 1.91 -1.86 -9.89
C CYS A 321 2.29 -3.30 -9.52
N GLY A 322 1.31 -4.18 -9.38
CA GLY A 322 1.52 -5.63 -9.17
C GLY A 322 1.94 -6.34 -10.45
N LYS A 323 2.37 -7.60 -10.32
CA LYS A 323 2.75 -8.44 -11.46
C LYS A 323 1.58 -8.72 -12.43
N LYS A 324 0.37 -8.81 -11.90
CA LYS A 324 -0.83 -9.09 -12.68
C LYS A 324 -1.83 -7.96 -12.54
N TYR A 325 -2.33 -7.47 -13.66
CA TYR A 325 -3.40 -6.48 -13.73
C TYR A 325 -4.16 -6.62 -15.05
N VAL A 326 -5.38 -6.11 -15.07
CA VAL A 326 -6.20 -5.99 -16.28
C VAL A 326 -6.54 -4.51 -16.43
N PRO A 327 -6.11 -3.84 -17.51
CA PRO A 327 -6.43 -2.42 -17.72
C PRO A 327 -7.94 -2.22 -17.87
N ARG A 328 -8.54 -1.45 -16.97
CA ARG A 328 -9.97 -1.08 -16.99
C ARG A 328 -10.11 0.44 -17.01
N VAL A 329 -9.75 1.02 -18.17
CA VAL A 329 -9.75 2.46 -18.33
C VAL A 329 -11.17 3.01 -18.28
N GLY A 330 -11.41 3.98 -17.41
CA GLY A 330 -12.69 4.69 -17.31
C GLY A 330 -13.86 3.85 -16.78
N VAL A 331 -13.63 2.63 -16.31
CA VAL A 331 -14.62 1.84 -15.57
C VAL A 331 -14.73 2.38 -14.14
N SER A 332 -15.93 2.41 -13.57
CA SER A 332 -16.08 2.85 -12.17
C SER A 332 -15.46 1.86 -11.17
N ALA A 333 -15.04 2.34 -10.01
CA ALA A 333 -14.53 1.47 -8.96
C ALA A 333 -15.63 0.51 -8.46
N ALA A 334 -16.88 0.94 -8.44
CA ALA A 334 -18.03 0.08 -8.14
C ALA A 334 -18.17 -1.08 -9.13
N ASP A 335 -18.12 -0.81 -10.44
CA ASP A 335 -18.20 -1.86 -11.45
C ASP A 335 -17.01 -2.82 -11.38
N ILE A 336 -15.79 -2.32 -11.14
CA ILE A 336 -14.60 -3.16 -10.95
C ILE A 336 -14.80 -4.08 -9.75
N THR A 337 -15.36 -3.56 -8.66
CA THR A 337 -15.66 -4.35 -7.45
C THR A 337 -16.63 -5.49 -7.78
N HIS A 338 -17.74 -5.20 -8.46
CA HIS A 338 -18.71 -6.22 -8.87
C HIS A 338 -18.11 -7.23 -9.84
N ILE A 339 -17.40 -6.79 -10.88
CA ILE A 339 -16.72 -7.69 -11.83
C ILE A 339 -15.79 -8.66 -11.11
N LEU A 340 -14.95 -8.18 -10.19
CA LEU A 340 -14.02 -9.05 -9.47
C LEU A 340 -14.75 -10.10 -8.61
N MET A 341 -15.92 -9.76 -8.10
CA MET A 341 -16.67 -10.64 -7.18
C MET A 341 -17.68 -11.57 -7.86
N GLU A 342 -17.82 -11.52 -9.20
CA GLU A 342 -18.77 -12.37 -9.96
C GLU A 342 -18.63 -13.89 -9.70
N LYS A 343 -17.44 -14.34 -9.33
CA LYS A 343 -17.16 -15.76 -9.08
C LYS A 343 -16.81 -16.10 -7.63
N TRP A 344 -17.06 -15.17 -6.70
CA TRP A 344 -16.84 -15.43 -5.27
C TRP A 344 -17.77 -16.48 -4.71
#